data_f93ba9ff9ea787faf7bb69a5cd53e768
#
_entry.id   f93ba9ff9ea787faf7bb69a5cd53e768
#
_cell.length_a   1.000
_cell.length_b   1.000
_cell.length_c   1.000
_cell.angle_alpha   90.00
_cell.angle_beta   90.00
_cell.angle_gamma   90.00
#
_symmetry.space_group_name_H-M   'P 1'
#
loop_
_entity.id
_entity.type
_entity.pdbx_description
1 polymer ?
#
loop_
_entity_poly.entity_id
_entity_poly.type
_entity_poly.pdbx_seq_one_letter_code
_entity_poly.pdbx_strand_id
1 'polypeptide(L)'
;MTISTATSPRLRDRWRTLAWALAALVAIVITGLILSKPPRPEGYLDPDAVTQRGGHALAELLRDHGVTVTRATTIGEVRAAMRPDSQLMVLDNGYLSDNILDSLAELPGDRLVLAPYSDTRERLAAQVRIRSYQDDELVEPGCDLREARQAGAIQTYLGPEYTFTDPGPGRISCYGGTLLRYRDGDRTITVLGDDTLLSNKQLDKQGNAALAMNLAGRSAHLVWYVPERPKVGASAKPKSMGDLIPDQVNMAIWQLCIVVLLLAIWRGRRLGPVIAEKLPVIVRASETTEGRGRLYRSRRARDLASESLREAATYRIVRRLGLPVDGAPQVVTATIAQRIGRDPTEVHHVLFGPAPSDDQQLTNLTQQLDVLERQVRES
;
A
#
# COMPACT_ATOMS: atom_id res chain seq x y z
N MET A 1 26.03 -26.51 -42.51
CA MET A 1 25.94 -26.65 -41.07
C MET A 1 25.45 -25.29 -40.49
N THR A 2 24.17 -25.19 -40.31
CA THR A 2 23.52 -23.98 -39.78
C THR A 2 23.54 -24.05 -38.25
N ILE A 3 24.32 -23.18 -37.62
CA ILE A 3 24.38 -23.04 -36.15
C ILE A 3 23.17 -22.20 -35.70
N SER A 4 22.19 -22.85 -35.09
CA SER A 4 21.06 -22.22 -34.46
C SER A 4 21.51 -21.60 -33.14
N THR A 5 21.61 -20.28 -33.09
CA THR A 5 21.85 -19.52 -31.86
C THR A 5 20.59 -19.52 -31.00
N ALA A 6 20.56 -20.33 -29.95
CA ALA A 6 19.53 -20.31 -28.94
C ALA A 6 19.61 -18.98 -28.15
N THR A 7 18.69 -18.08 -28.45
CA THR A 7 18.53 -16.82 -27.71
C THR A 7 18.04 -17.10 -26.28
N SER A 8 18.87 -16.86 -25.29
CA SER A 8 18.48 -16.93 -23.88
C SER A 8 17.36 -15.92 -23.59
N PRO A 9 16.27 -16.29 -22.90
CA PRO A 9 15.21 -15.36 -22.55
C PRO A 9 15.78 -14.24 -21.66
N ARG A 10 15.60 -13.01 -22.10
CA ARG A 10 16.15 -11.81 -21.49
C ARG A 10 15.75 -11.74 -20.00
N LEU A 11 16.68 -11.53 -19.12
CA LEU A 11 16.51 -11.26 -17.68
C LEU A 11 15.36 -10.26 -17.40
N ARG A 12 15.14 -9.34 -18.32
CA ARG A 12 14.10 -8.31 -18.30
C ARG A 12 12.65 -8.88 -18.27
N ASP A 13 12.39 -10.04 -18.88
CA ASP A 13 11.06 -10.64 -18.90
C ASP A 13 10.77 -11.39 -17.58
N ARG A 14 11.79 -11.89 -16.91
CA ARG A 14 11.67 -12.49 -15.57
C ARG A 14 11.33 -11.43 -14.50
N TRP A 15 11.94 -10.25 -14.59
CA TRP A 15 11.63 -9.12 -13.69
C TRP A 15 10.20 -8.61 -13.90
N ARG A 16 9.72 -8.56 -15.12
CA ARG A 16 8.34 -8.15 -15.42
C ARG A 16 7.31 -9.11 -14.85
N THR A 17 7.52 -10.44 -14.97
CA THR A 17 6.60 -11.43 -14.38
C THR A 17 6.60 -11.42 -12.86
N LEU A 18 7.77 -11.23 -12.22
CA LEU A 18 7.87 -11.05 -10.77
C LEU A 18 7.20 -9.75 -10.31
N ALA A 19 7.37 -8.66 -11.05
CA ALA A 19 6.72 -7.37 -10.75
C ALA A 19 5.19 -7.47 -10.84
N TRP A 20 4.64 -8.15 -11.85
CA TRP A 20 3.20 -8.38 -11.97
C TRP A 20 2.64 -9.28 -10.87
N ALA A 21 3.37 -10.33 -10.46
CA ALA A 21 2.97 -11.19 -9.34
C ALA A 21 2.96 -10.43 -8.02
N LEU A 22 3.97 -9.59 -7.78
CA LEU A 22 4.04 -8.73 -6.60
C LEU A 22 2.93 -7.67 -6.61
N ALA A 23 2.67 -7.04 -7.76
CA ALA A 23 1.58 -6.08 -7.91
C ALA A 23 0.20 -6.70 -7.65
N ALA A 24 -0.04 -7.92 -8.12
CA ALA A 24 -1.26 -8.67 -7.85
C ALA A 24 -1.41 -9.00 -6.35
N LEU A 25 -0.32 -9.43 -5.69
CA LEU A 25 -0.32 -9.69 -4.27
C LEU A 25 -0.62 -8.43 -3.45
N VAL A 26 0.03 -7.32 -3.80
CA VAL A 26 -0.20 -6.00 -3.16
C VAL A 26 -1.64 -5.54 -3.38
N ALA A 27 -2.20 -5.71 -4.58
CA ALA A 27 -3.59 -5.38 -4.88
C ALA A 27 -4.57 -6.20 -4.04
N ILE A 28 -4.32 -7.49 -3.84
CA ILE A 28 -5.15 -8.37 -2.99
C ILE A 28 -5.08 -7.92 -1.52
N VAL A 29 -3.88 -7.59 -1.02
CA VAL A 29 -3.69 -7.10 0.35
C VAL A 29 -4.38 -5.75 0.55
N ILE A 30 -4.23 -4.81 -0.39
CA ILE A 30 -4.88 -3.50 -0.34
C ILE A 30 -6.41 -3.65 -0.38
N THR A 31 -6.92 -4.51 -1.26
CA THR A 31 -8.36 -4.78 -1.34
C THR A 31 -8.88 -5.41 -0.05
N GLY A 32 -8.13 -6.33 0.55
CA GLY A 32 -8.44 -6.91 1.86
C GLY A 32 -8.46 -5.86 2.98
N LEU A 33 -7.49 -4.94 3.01
CA LEU A 33 -7.43 -3.84 3.98
C LEU A 33 -8.57 -2.83 3.80
N ILE A 34 -8.96 -2.52 2.57
CA ILE A 34 -10.09 -1.60 2.27
C ILE A 34 -11.43 -2.22 2.69
N LEU A 35 -11.58 -3.54 2.53
CA LEU A 35 -12.78 -4.28 2.94
C LEU A 35 -12.85 -4.52 4.45
N SER A 36 -11.73 -4.47 5.16
CA SER A 36 -11.65 -4.64 6.61
C SER A 36 -11.91 -3.31 7.31
N LYS A 37 -13.18 -3.03 7.67
CA LYS A 37 -13.48 -1.85 8.49
C LYS A 37 -13.05 -2.12 9.94
N PRO A 38 -12.14 -1.31 10.53
CA PRO A 38 -11.77 -1.48 11.93
C PRO A 38 -12.98 -1.21 12.83
N PRO A 39 -13.13 -1.94 13.94
CA PRO A 39 -14.15 -1.66 14.94
C PRO A 39 -13.99 -0.21 15.48
N ARG A 40 -15.11 0.46 15.76
CA ARG A 40 -15.10 1.80 16.30
C ARG A 40 -14.50 1.81 17.70
N PRO A 41 -13.75 2.86 18.11
CA PRO A 41 -13.13 2.94 19.43
C PRO A 41 -14.17 2.97 20.55
N GLU A 42 -13.78 2.55 21.73
CA GLU A 42 -14.63 2.62 22.95
C GLU A 42 -15.09 4.06 23.20
N GLY A 43 -16.35 4.20 23.68
CA GLY A 43 -16.98 5.50 23.90
C GLY A 43 -17.45 6.21 22.62
N TYR A 44 -17.34 5.59 21.46
CA TYR A 44 -17.88 6.13 20.22
C TYR A 44 -19.41 6.19 20.29
N LEU A 45 -19.97 7.41 20.11
CA LEU A 45 -21.40 7.71 20.26
C LEU A 45 -22.02 7.13 21.53
N ASP A 46 -21.25 6.98 22.60
CA ASP A 46 -21.79 6.63 23.90
C ASP A 46 -22.46 7.87 24.54
N PRO A 47 -23.72 7.80 24.99
CA PRO A 47 -24.43 8.93 25.57
C PRO A 47 -23.80 9.47 26.86
N ASP A 48 -22.92 8.71 27.52
CA ASP A 48 -22.19 9.13 28.70
C ASP A 48 -20.77 9.67 28.39
N ALA A 49 -20.32 9.52 27.14
CA ALA A 49 -18.97 9.92 26.75
C ALA A 49 -18.89 11.40 26.33
N VAL A 50 -18.13 12.20 27.09
CA VAL A 50 -17.88 13.63 26.81
C VAL A 50 -16.77 13.90 25.80
N THR A 51 -16.12 12.85 25.28
CA THR A 51 -15.07 12.97 24.25
C THR A 51 -15.64 13.53 22.96
N GLN A 52 -14.79 14.03 22.05
CA GLN A 52 -15.23 14.53 20.74
C GLN A 52 -16.05 13.52 19.93
N ARG A 53 -15.80 12.23 20.12
CA ARG A 53 -16.49 11.13 19.43
C ARG A 53 -17.67 10.57 20.22
N GLY A 54 -17.90 11.04 21.45
CA GLY A 54 -19.04 10.63 22.27
C GLY A 54 -20.36 11.21 21.78
N GLY A 55 -21.47 10.78 22.41
CA GLY A 55 -22.82 11.24 22.12
C GLY A 55 -23.45 12.06 23.26
N HIS A 56 -22.66 12.48 24.25
CA HIS A 56 -23.15 13.13 25.48
C HIS A 56 -23.96 14.38 25.18
N ALA A 57 -23.49 15.24 24.28
CA ALA A 57 -24.18 16.48 23.96
C ALA A 57 -25.60 16.23 23.40
N LEU A 58 -25.74 15.26 22.50
CA LEU A 58 -27.05 14.89 22.00
C LEU A 58 -27.95 14.27 23.10
N ALA A 59 -27.37 13.43 23.95
CA ALA A 59 -28.12 12.81 25.04
C ALA A 59 -28.67 13.89 26.03
N GLU A 60 -27.89 14.91 26.40
CA GLU A 60 -28.33 16.02 27.23
C GLU A 60 -29.42 16.85 26.52
N LEU A 61 -29.21 17.22 25.25
CA LEU A 61 -30.21 17.94 24.48
C LEU A 61 -31.55 17.18 24.43
N LEU A 62 -31.53 15.86 24.25
CA LEU A 62 -32.74 15.05 24.26
C LEU A 62 -33.41 15.06 25.64
N ARG A 63 -32.63 14.92 26.71
CA ARG A 63 -33.15 14.96 28.10
C ARG A 63 -33.78 16.32 28.44
N ASP A 64 -33.13 17.42 28.06
CA ASP A 64 -33.64 18.78 28.23
C ASP A 64 -34.97 19.02 27.50
N HIS A 65 -35.19 18.27 26.40
CA HIS A 65 -36.45 18.32 25.66
C HIS A 65 -37.45 17.23 26.07
N GLY A 66 -37.25 16.60 27.23
CA GLY A 66 -38.21 15.66 27.83
C GLY A 66 -38.13 14.21 27.31
N VAL A 67 -37.09 13.84 26.55
CA VAL A 67 -36.90 12.46 26.11
C VAL A 67 -36.13 11.67 27.18
N THR A 68 -36.69 10.57 27.62
CA THR A 68 -36.00 9.63 28.51
C THR A 68 -34.98 8.82 27.71
N VAL A 69 -33.68 9.14 27.88
CA VAL A 69 -32.57 8.44 27.21
C VAL A 69 -32.04 7.35 28.13
N THR A 70 -32.22 6.10 27.75
CA THR A 70 -31.70 4.93 28.46
C THR A 70 -30.53 4.34 27.69
N ARG A 71 -29.33 4.40 28.28
CA ARG A 71 -28.15 3.72 27.76
C ARG A 71 -28.27 2.22 27.99
N ALA A 72 -27.99 1.42 26.99
CA ALA A 72 -27.92 -0.04 27.09
C ALA A 72 -26.67 -0.56 26.38
N THR A 73 -25.99 -1.50 27.00
CA THR A 73 -24.74 -2.10 26.50
C THR A 73 -24.87 -3.58 26.20
N THR A 74 -25.90 -4.20 26.75
CA THR A 74 -26.22 -5.62 26.55
C THR A 74 -27.64 -5.80 26.01
N ILE A 75 -27.88 -6.90 25.30
CA ILE A 75 -29.22 -7.22 24.78
C ILE A 75 -30.27 -7.40 25.93
N GLY A 76 -29.81 -7.86 27.09
CA GLY A 76 -30.67 -7.99 28.29
C GLY A 76 -31.16 -6.62 28.76
N GLU A 77 -30.29 -5.61 28.81
CA GLU A 77 -30.66 -4.22 29.15
C GLU A 77 -31.58 -3.60 28.11
N VAL A 78 -31.28 -3.80 26.81
CA VAL A 78 -32.17 -3.34 25.75
C VAL A 78 -33.57 -3.92 25.93
N ARG A 79 -33.68 -5.26 26.12
CA ARG A 79 -34.98 -5.94 26.30
C ARG A 79 -35.72 -5.44 27.52
N ALA A 80 -35.04 -5.15 28.61
CA ALA A 80 -35.63 -4.62 29.82
C ALA A 80 -36.14 -3.17 29.67
N ALA A 81 -35.46 -2.36 28.84
CA ALA A 81 -35.80 -0.94 28.63
C ALA A 81 -36.84 -0.71 27.52
N MET A 82 -36.92 -1.63 26.54
CA MET A 82 -37.82 -1.48 25.40
C MET A 82 -39.31 -1.60 25.79
N ARG A 83 -40.09 -0.71 25.23
CA ARG A 83 -41.57 -0.66 25.31
C ARG A 83 -42.15 -0.53 23.91
N PRO A 84 -43.42 -0.77 23.71
CA PRO A 84 -44.05 -0.62 22.37
C PRO A 84 -43.96 0.79 21.80
N ASP A 85 -43.92 1.82 22.66
CA ASP A 85 -43.79 3.25 22.32
C ASP A 85 -42.37 3.78 22.36
N SER A 86 -41.39 2.90 22.58
CA SER A 86 -39.98 3.28 22.60
C SER A 86 -39.36 3.31 21.19
N GLN A 87 -38.34 4.10 21.02
CA GLN A 87 -37.44 4.04 19.87
C GLN A 87 -36.14 3.37 20.27
N LEU A 88 -35.74 2.38 19.49
CA LEU A 88 -34.41 1.76 19.61
C LEU A 88 -33.41 2.43 18.65
N MET A 89 -32.37 3.01 19.20
CA MET A 89 -31.23 3.49 18.42
C MET A 89 -30.09 2.47 18.52
N VAL A 90 -29.70 1.91 17.37
CA VAL A 90 -28.65 0.89 17.28
C VAL A 90 -27.41 1.48 16.64
N LEU A 91 -26.34 1.47 17.41
CA LEU A 91 -25.00 1.78 16.89
C LEU A 91 -24.33 0.50 16.43
N ASP A 92 -24.02 0.42 15.13
CA ASP A 92 -23.21 -0.67 14.62
C ASP A 92 -21.71 -0.33 14.73
N ASN A 93 -21.10 -0.86 15.77
CA ASN A 93 -19.66 -0.68 16.03
C ASN A 93 -18.82 -1.90 15.63
N GLY A 94 -19.41 -2.87 14.89
CA GLY A 94 -18.74 -4.08 14.44
C GLY A 94 -18.68 -5.20 15.48
N TYR A 95 -19.36 -5.05 16.64
CA TYR A 95 -19.41 -6.08 17.70
C TYR A 95 -20.77 -6.80 17.78
N LEU A 96 -21.67 -6.55 16.85
CA LEU A 96 -22.97 -7.18 16.80
C LEU A 96 -22.83 -8.58 16.17
N SER A 97 -23.04 -9.62 16.99
CA SER A 97 -23.12 -10.99 16.50
C SER A 97 -24.53 -11.31 15.97
N ASP A 98 -24.65 -12.35 15.14
CA ASP A 98 -25.92 -12.79 14.59
C ASP A 98 -27.01 -12.98 15.66
N ASN A 99 -26.68 -13.62 16.77
CA ASN A 99 -27.61 -13.85 17.87
C ASN A 99 -28.13 -12.54 18.51
N ILE A 100 -27.26 -11.51 18.58
CA ILE A 100 -27.64 -10.18 19.06
C ILE A 100 -28.55 -9.50 18.03
N LEU A 101 -28.20 -9.55 16.76
CA LEU A 101 -28.98 -8.97 15.66
C LEU A 101 -30.38 -9.62 15.57
N ASP A 102 -30.46 -10.95 15.67
CA ASP A 102 -31.75 -11.67 15.71
C ASP A 102 -32.59 -11.21 16.90
N SER A 103 -31.98 -11.12 18.09
CA SER A 103 -32.68 -10.64 19.29
C SER A 103 -33.17 -9.18 19.14
N LEU A 104 -32.36 -8.31 18.52
CA LEU A 104 -32.76 -6.92 18.24
C LEU A 104 -33.89 -6.86 17.20
N ALA A 105 -33.87 -7.76 16.21
CA ALA A 105 -34.89 -7.83 15.17
C ALA A 105 -36.30 -8.18 15.71
N GLU A 106 -36.36 -8.94 16.78
CA GLU A 106 -37.63 -9.35 17.43
C GLU A 106 -38.26 -8.28 18.33
N LEU A 107 -37.47 -7.25 18.76
CA LEU A 107 -37.97 -6.24 19.68
C LEU A 107 -39.02 -5.33 19.04
N PRO A 108 -40.03 -4.87 19.82
CA PRO A 108 -41.04 -3.92 19.34
C PRO A 108 -40.49 -2.51 19.19
N GLY A 109 -41.29 -1.59 18.65
CA GLY A 109 -41.00 -0.17 18.56
C GLY A 109 -40.23 0.26 17.31
N ASP A 110 -40.12 1.58 17.13
CA ASP A 110 -39.43 2.20 16.01
C ASP A 110 -37.90 2.01 16.13
N ARG A 111 -37.20 2.05 14.99
CA ARG A 111 -35.74 1.87 14.95
C ARG A 111 -35.06 3.02 14.26
N LEU A 112 -33.96 3.46 14.86
CA LEU A 112 -32.96 4.33 14.25
C LEU A 112 -31.63 3.53 14.16
N VAL A 113 -31.27 3.13 12.97
CA VAL A 113 -30.07 2.30 12.72
C VAL A 113 -28.98 3.19 12.16
N LEU A 114 -27.84 3.26 12.86
CA LEU A 114 -26.75 4.15 12.54
C LEU A 114 -25.67 3.42 11.76
N ALA A 115 -25.40 3.88 10.55
CA ALA A 115 -24.37 3.40 9.62
C ALA A 115 -24.20 1.86 9.62
N PRO A 116 -25.28 1.08 9.36
CA PRO A 116 -25.26 -0.37 9.50
C PRO A 116 -24.30 -1.03 8.52
N TYR A 117 -23.48 -1.97 9.03
CA TYR A 117 -22.72 -2.91 8.22
C TYR A 117 -23.64 -3.96 7.58
N SER A 118 -23.08 -4.82 6.72
CA SER A 118 -23.85 -5.78 5.94
C SER A 118 -24.84 -6.60 6.78
N ASP A 119 -24.34 -7.23 7.85
CA ASP A 119 -25.11 -8.12 8.69
C ASP A 119 -26.22 -7.38 9.46
N THR A 120 -25.87 -6.23 10.04
CA THR A 120 -26.85 -5.36 10.74
C THR A 120 -27.89 -4.83 9.78
N ARG A 121 -27.50 -4.43 8.58
CA ARG A 121 -28.41 -3.94 7.55
C ARG A 121 -29.39 -5.04 7.09
N GLU A 122 -28.89 -6.24 6.82
CA GLU A 122 -29.72 -7.38 6.39
C GLU A 122 -30.76 -7.79 7.43
N ARG A 123 -30.42 -7.67 8.73
CA ARG A 123 -31.32 -8.05 9.82
C ARG A 123 -32.25 -6.93 10.30
N LEU A 124 -31.75 -5.70 10.38
CA LEU A 124 -32.50 -4.57 10.98
C LEU A 124 -33.04 -3.58 9.94
N ALA A 125 -32.56 -3.60 8.71
CA ALA A 125 -32.90 -2.67 7.63
C ALA A 125 -32.88 -3.34 6.25
N ALA A 126 -33.49 -4.52 6.11
CA ALA A 126 -33.38 -5.41 4.93
C ALA A 126 -33.81 -4.78 3.59
N GLN A 127 -34.59 -3.69 3.59
CA GLN A 127 -35.04 -3.02 2.38
C GLN A 127 -34.02 -2.00 1.86
N VAL A 128 -32.82 -1.90 2.49
CA VAL A 128 -31.81 -0.89 2.21
C VAL A 128 -30.52 -1.54 1.75
N ARG A 129 -29.88 -0.96 0.74
CA ARG A 129 -28.55 -1.37 0.25
C ARG A 129 -27.63 -0.17 0.14
N ILE A 130 -26.33 -0.39 0.27
CA ILE A 130 -25.31 0.66 0.04
C ILE A 130 -25.28 1.00 -1.44
N ARG A 131 -25.30 2.29 -1.76
CA ARG A 131 -25.17 2.84 -3.10
C ARG A 131 -23.76 3.34 -3.35
N SER A 132 -23.25 4.19 -2.47
CA SER A 132 -21.96 4.87 -2.55
C SER A 132 -21.49 5.25 -1.15
N TYR A 133 -20.35 5.91 -1.09
CA TYR A 133 -19.87 6.56 0.12
C TYR A 133 -19.76 8.05 -0.16
N GLN A 134 -20.14 8.84 0.85
CA GLN A 134 -20.12 10.29 0.81
C GLN A 134 -18.89 10.82 1.54
N ASP A 135 -18.34 11.92 1.02
CA ASP A 135 -17.25 12.66 1.64
C ASP A 135 -17.79 13.81 2.53
N ASP A 136 -16.87 14.63 3.07
CA ASP A 136 -17.19 15.84 3.84
C ASP A 136 -17.88 16.87 2.93
N GLU A 137 -19.20 16.96 3.04
CA GLU A 137 -20.04 17.78 2.16
C GLU A 137 -21.22 18.40 2.90
N LEU A 138 -21.63 19.58 2.45
CA LEU A 138 -22.87 20.23 2.85
C LEU A 138 -24.02 19.71 1.98
N VAL A 139 -24.98 19.03 2.56
CA VAL A 139 -26.06 18.36 1.83
C VAL A 139 -27.42 18.91 2.22
N GLU A 140 -28.21 19.30 1.22
CA GLU A 140 -29.60 19.73 1.38
C GLU A 140 -30.54 18.53 1.57
N PRO A 141 -31.70 18.70 2.24
CA PRO A 141 -32.63 17.61 2.52
C PRO A 141 -33.09 16.85 1.27
N GLY A 142 -33.42 17.52 0.19
CA GLY A 142 -33.90 16.93 -1.07
C GLY A 142 -35.15 16.05 -0.93
N CYS A 143 -35.94 16.21 0.12
CA CYS A 143 -37.12 15.41 0.44
C CYS A 143 -38.16 16.17 1.27
N ASP A 144 -39.40 15.62 1.40
CA ASP A 144 -40.47 16.23 2.16
C ASP A 144 -40.58 15.74 3.63
N LEU A 145 -39.59 15.00 4.13
CA LEU A 145 -39.58 14.55 5.50
C LEU A 145 -39.52 15.75 6.45
N ARG A 146 -40.48 15.86 7.38
CA ARG A 146 -40.59 16.98 8.31
C ARG A 146 -39.28 17.24 9.07
N GLU A 147 -38.69 16.20 9.64
CA GLU A 147 -37.45 16.25 10.41
C GLU A 147 -36.26 16.77 9.59
N ALA A 148 -36.16 16.33 8.34
CA ALA A 148 -35.12 16.78 7.44
C ALA A 148 -35.32 18.25 7.03
N ARG A 149 -36.57 18.64 6.69
CA ARG A 149 -36.87 20.04 6.33
C ARG A 149 -36.64 21.01 7.50
N GLN A 150 -36.95 20.58 8.72
CA GLN A 150 -36.70 21.40 9.93
C GLN A 150 -35.20 21.55 10.25
N ALA A 151 -34.42 20.53 9.93
CA ALA A 151 -32.97 20.58 10.09
C ALA A 151 -32.28 21.45 9.02
N GLY A 152 -32.84 21.52 7.80
CA GLY A 152 -32.17 22.17 6.68
C GLY A 152 -30.96 21.38 6.19
N ALA A 153 -29.94 22.08 5.69
CA ALA A 153 -28.69 21.47 5.26
C ALA A 153 -27.92 20.88 6.43
N ILE A 154 -27.29 19.73 6.21
CA ILE A 154 -26.43 19.05 7.18
C ILE A 154 -24.99 19.00 6.66
N GLN A 155 -24.02 18.99 7.57
CA GLN A 155 -22.63 18.74 7.24
C GLN A 155 -22.33 17.27 7.47
N THR A 156 -22.16 16.50 6.39
CA THR A 156 -21.70 15.12 6.45
C THR A 156 -20.18 15.09 6.57
N TYR A 157 -19.63 13.94 6.97
CA TYR A 157 -18.19 13.79 7.07
C TYR A 157 -17.71 12.58 6.24
N LEU A 158 -18.09 11.39 6.64
CA LEU A 158 -17.74 10.17 5.92
C LEU A 158 -18.74 9.08 6.28
N GLY A 159 -19.54 8.67 5.34
CA GLY A 159 -20.53 7.62 5.59
C GLY A 159 -21.05 6.98 4.32
N PRO A 160 -21.69 5.80 4.45
CA PRO A 160 -22.37 5.18 3.35
C PRO A 160 -23.66 5.95 2.99
N GLU A 161 -23.86 6.13 1.72
CA GLU A 161 -25.14 6.47 1.14
C GLU A 161 -25.91 5.20 0.82
N TYR A 162 -27.18 5.21 1.15
CA TYR A 162 -28.07 4.08 0.93
C TYR A 162 -29.11 4.34 -0.15
N THR A 163 -29.63 3.29 -0.69
CA THR A 163 -30.81 3.31 -1.55
C THR A 163 -31.71 2.14 -1.19
N PHE A 164 -32.98 2.23 -1.54
CA PHE A 164 -33.88 1.10 -1.36
C PHE A 164 -33.62 -0.01 -2.37
N THR A 165 -33.78 -1.23 -1.94
CA THR A 165 -33.67 -2.41 -2.82
C THR A 165 -34.75 -2.35 -3.91
N ASP A 166 -35.97 -2.01 -3.53
CA ASP A 166 -37.08 -1.81 -4.43
C ASP A 166 -37.71 -0.43 -4.21
N PRO A 167 -38.07 0.31 -5.25
CA PRO A 167 -38.84 1.53 -5.11
C PRO A 167 -40.29 1.19 -4.68
N GLY A 168 -40.91 2.04 -3.86
CA GLY A 168 -42.26 1.80 -3.42
C GLY A 168 -42.87 2.95 -2.60
N PRO A 169 -44.16 2.99 -2.39
CA PRO A 169 -44.83 4.02 -1.62
C PRO A 169 -44.38 3.99 -0.16
N GLY A 170 -44.33 5.16 0.49
CA GLY A 170 -43.93 5.29 1.90
C GLY A 170 -42.46 5.14 2.17
N ARG A 171 -41.62 5.05 1.14
CA ARG A 171 -40.15 5.04 1.20
C ARG A 171 -39.64 6.44 0.95
N ILE A 172 -38.90 6.98 1.93
CA ILE A 172 -38.38 8.36 1.91
C ILE A 172 -36.85 8.29 1.91
N SER A 173 -36.23 8.99 0.97
CA SER A 173 -34.79 9.15 0.89
C SER A 173 -34.46 10.65 0.93
N CYS A 174 -33.60 11.06 1.85
CA CYS A 174 -33.15 12.43 2.06
C CYS A 174 -31.62 12.51 2.04
N TYR A 175 -31.11 13.73 1.86
CA TYR A 175 -29.67 14.03 1.89
C TYR A 175 -28.87 13.07 0.97
N GLY A 176 -29.32 12.96 -0.30
CA GLY A 176 -28.63 12.12 -1.26
C GLY A 176 -28.61 10.63 -0.96
N GLY A 177 -29.33 10.15 0.07
CA GLY A 177 -29.32 8.75 0.52
C GLY A 177 -28.63 8.55 1.87
N THR A 178 -28.15 9.62 2.52
CA THR A 178 -27.61 9.54 3.88
C THR A 178 -28.70 9.21 4.90
N LEU A 179 -29.95 9.61 4.65
CA LEU A 179 -31.10 9.30 5.50
C LEU A 179 -32.17 8.58 4.70
N LEU A 180 -32.53 7.35 5.11
CA LEU A 180 -33.65 6.60 4.57
C LEU A 180 -34.65 6.30 5.68
N ARG A 181 -35.96 6.35 5.30
CA ARG A 181 -37.05 5.98 6.20
C ARG A 181 -38.11 5.18 5.45
N TYR A 182 -38.60 4.13 6.09
CA TYR A 182 -39.70 3.30 5.59
C TYR A 182 -40.48 2.63 6.73
N ARG A 183 -41.63 2.08 6.42
CA ARG A 183 -42.39 1.26 7.35
C ARG A 183 -42.13 -0.23 7.10
N ASP A 184 -41.98 -0.96 8.19
CA ASP A 184 -41.85 -2.40 8.21
C ASP A 184 -42.89 -2.97 9.21
N GLY A 185 -44.04 -3.42 8.71
CA GLY A 185 -45.20 -3.71 9.53
C GLY A 185 -45.69 -2.46 10.29
N ASP A 186 -45.77 -2.57 11.61
CA ASP A 186 -46.24 -1.49 12.48
C ASP A 186 -45.14 -0.53 12.92
N ARG A 187 -43.86 -0.82 12.58
CA ARG A 187 -42.73 -0.02 13.02
C ARG A 187 -42.18 0.88 11.90
N THR A 188 -41.58 1.96 12.27
CA THR A 188 -40.79 2.83 11.39
C THR A 188 -39.31 2.47 11.51
N ILE A 189 -38.68 2.17 10.37
CA ILE A 189 -37.25 1.98 10.29
C ILE A 189 -36.64 3.24 9.69
N THR A 190 -35.70 3.84 10.41
CA THR A 190 -34.89 4.98 9.94
C THR A 190 -33.43 4.56 9.89
N VAL A 191 -32.79 4.73 8.76
CA VAL A 191 -31.33 4.44 8.56
C VAL A 191 -30.62 5.75 8.34
N LEU A 192 -29.60 6.02 9.13
CA LEU A 192 -28.72 7.17 8.97
C LEU A 192 -27.33 6.67 8.59
N GLY A 193 -26.83 7.08 7.40
CA GLY A 193 -25.57 6.62 6.84
C GLY A 193 -24.36 7.22 7.52
N ASP A 194 -24.42 8.51 7.85
CA ASP A 194 -23.34 9.17 8.57
C ASP A 194 -23.73 9.35 10.04
N ASP A 195 -23.27 8.46 10.87
CA ASP A 195 -23.51 8.52 12.33
C ASP A 195 -22.61 9.53 13.04
N THR A 196 -21.54 10.02 12.38
CA THR A 196 -20.68 11.05 12.96
C THR A 196 -21.44 12.34 13.23
N LEU A 197 -22.54 12.60 12.52
CA LEU A 197 -23.45 13.74 12.77
C LEU A 197 -23.93 13.85 14.21
N LEU A 198 -24.03 12.69 14.90
CA LEU A 198 -24.52 12.61 16.28
C LEU A 198 -23.39 12.80 17.30
N SER A 199 -22.14 12.89 16.87
CA SER A 199 -21.00 13.04 17.77
C SER A 199 -20.89 14.44 18.35
N ASN A 200 -20.33 14.56 19.54
CA ASN A 200 -20.09 15.83 20.20
C ASN A 200 -19.33 16.83 19.33
N LYS A 201 -18.43 16.34 18.45
CA LYS A 201 -17.61 17.18 17.56
C LYS A 201 -18.41 17.74 16.38
N GLN A 202 -19.36 17.00 15.86
CA GLN A 202 -20.07 17.34 14.62
C GLN A 202 -21.49 17.87 14.86
N LEU A 203 -21.99 17.71 16.09
CA LEU A 203 -23.38 18.05 16.42
C LEU A 203 -23.66 19.56 16.24
N ASP A 204 -22.67 20.43 16.45
CA ASP A 204 -22.78 21.88 16.31
C ASP A 204 -22.69 22.38 14.86
N LYS A 205 -22.50 21.50 13.90
CA LYS A 205 -22.36 21.86 12.49
C LYS A 205 -23.73 21.93 11.80
N GLN A 206 -23.98 23.06 11.15
CA GLN A 206 -25.19 23.25 10.33
C GLN A 206 -26.48 22.71 11.00
N GLY A 207 -27.28 21.94 10.29
CA GLY A 207 -28.49 21.31 10.76
C GLY A 207 -28.32 20.00 11.55
N ASN A 208 -27.09 19.58 11.85
CA ASN A 208 -26.81 18.27 12.45
C ASN A 208 -27.53 18.06 13.78
N ALA A 209 -27.48 19.05 14.70
CA ALA A 209 -28.17 18.94 15.98
C ALA A 209 -29.69 18.82 15.79
N ALA A 210 -30.27 19.65 14.93
CA ALA A 210 -31.72 19.62 14.68
C ALA A 210 -32.15 18.28 14.06
N LEU A 211 -31.36 17.76 13.09
CA LEU A 211 -31.63 16.45 12.50
C LEU A 211 -31.53 15.34 13.56
N ALA A 212 -30.43 15.31 14.32
CA ALA A 212 -30.16 14.30 15.33
C ALA A 212 -31.27 14.26 16.40
N MET A 213 -31.66 15.43 16.93
CA MET A 213 -32.74 15.56 17.89
C MET A 213 -34.07 15.13 17.34
N ASN A 214 -34.43 15.55 16.12
CA ASN A 214 -35.67 15.19 15.46
C ASN A 214 -35.76 13.68 15.13
N LEU A 215 -34.63 13.03 14.82
CA LEU A 215 -34.59 11.60 14.55
C LEU A 215 -34.62 10.75 15.83
N ALA A 216 -33.82 11.11 16.84
CA ALA A 216 -33.68 10.36 18.09
C ALA A 216 -34.79 10.70 19.11
N GLY A 217 -35.39 11.89 19.00
CA GLY A 217 -36.44 12.37 19.89
C GLY A 217 -37.87 12.10 19.40
N ARG A 218 -38.08 11.17 18.46
CA ARG A 218 -39.44 10.83 17.96
C ARG A 218 -40.36 10.23 19.01
N SER A 219 -39.80 9.50 19.95
CA SER A 219 -40.49 8.84 21.04
C SER A 219 -40.08 9.45 22.36
N ALA A 220 -40.97 9.45 23.35
CA ALA A 220 -40.67 9.89 24.70
C ALA A 220 -39.58 9.03 25.38
N HIS A 221 -39.39 7.81 24.89
CA HIS A 221 -38.38 6.87 25.39
C HIS A 221 -37.41 6.45 24.28
N LEU A 222 -36.14 6.78 24.42
CA LEU A 222 -35.07 6.36 23.55
C LEU A 222 -34.19 5.32 24.27
N VAL A 223 -34.12 4.12 23.73
CA VAL A 223 -33.16 3.12 24.15
C VAL A 223 -31.94 3.22 23.21
N TRP A 224 -30.83 3.72 23.76
CA TRP A 224 -29.58 3.95 23.01
C TRP A 224 -28.65 2.79 23.25
N TYR A 225 -28.61 1.86 22.28
CA TYR A 225 -27.80 0.66 22.35
C TYR A 225 -26.40 0.91 21.81
N VAL A 226 -25.40 0.85 22.71
CA VAL A 226 -23.97 0.95 22.41
C VAL A 226 -23.35 -0.39 22.82
N PRO A 227 -23.21 -1.36 21.91
CA PRO A 227 -22.69 -2.67 22.27
C PRO A 227 -21.25 -2.55 22.79
N GLU A 228 -21.02 -3.15 23.94
CA GLU A 228 -19.67 -3.26 24.50
C GLU A 228 -18.84 -4.25 23.67
N ARG A 229 -17.53 -3.99 23.61
CA ARG A 229 -16.59 -4.99 23.10
C ARG A 229 -16.77 -6.27 23.90
N PRO A 230 -16.92 -7.43 23.26
CA PRO A 230 -16.99 -8.70 23.97
C PRO A 230 -15.78 -8.80 24.90
N LYS A 231 -16.02 -8.78 26.21
CA LYS A 231 -14.97 -9.07 27.20
C LYS A 231 -14.53 -10.48 26.90
N VAL A 232 -13.27 -10.65 26.55
CA VAL A 232 -12.65 -11.97 26.41
C VAL A 232 -12.72 -12.62 27.80
N GLY A 233 -13.86 -13.23 28.10
CA GLY A 233 -14.05 -14.01 29.32
C GLY A 233 -13.16 -15.24 29.23
N ALA A 234 -12.76 -15.76 30.39
CA ALA A 234 -11.84 -16.89 30.55
C ALA A 234 -12.27 -18.20 29.81
N SER A 235 -13.34 -18.20 29.04
CA SER A 235 -13.86 -19.34 28.27
C SER A 235 -13.99 -19.09 26.76
N ALA A 236 -13.84 -17.86 26.28
CA ALA A 236 -13.77 -17.59 24.85
C ALA A 236 -12.28 -17.56 24.46
N LYS A 237 -11.79 -18.54 23.74
CA LYS A 237 -10.52 -18.41 23.03
C LYS A 237 -10.56 -17.07 22.30
N PRO A 238 -9.54 -16.22 22.47
CA PRO A 238 -9.48 -14.99 21.69
C PRO A 238 -9.60 -15.40 20.23
N LYS A 239 -10.66 -14.95 19.54
CA LYS A 239 -10.77 -15.16 18.11
C LYS A 239 -9.53 -14.52 17.51
N SER A 240 -8.65 -15.35 16.97
CA SER A 240 -7.49 -14.86 16.26
C SER A 240 -7.97 -14.03 15.07
N MET A 241 -7.15 -13.15 14.56
CA MET A 241 -7.48 -12.40 13.34
C MET A 241 -7.87 -13.34 12.18
N GLY A 242 -7.43 -14.62 12.25
CA GLY A 242 -7.82 -15.68 11.32
C GLY A 242 -9.28 -16.15 11.47
N ASP A 243 -9.86 -16.09 12.69
CA ASP A 243 -11.24 -16.51 12.94
C ASP A 243 -12.27 -15.45 12.48
N LEU A 244 -11.80 -14.23 12.16
CA LEU A 244 -12.61 -13.15 11.58
C LEU A 244 -12.64 -13.19 10.05
N ILE A 245 -11.81 -14.04 9.45
CA ILE A 245 -11.78 -14.23 8.00
C ILE A 245 -12.81 -15.33 7.66
N PRO A 246 -13.82 -15.04 6.83
CA PRO A 246 -14.76 -16.06 6.38
C PRO A 246 -14.02 -17.27 5.79
N ASP A 247 -14.49 -18.47 6.07
CA ASP A 247 -13.87 -19.71 5.60
C ASP A 247 -13.65 -19.74 4.08
N GLN A 248 -14.54 -19.07 3.32
CA GLN A 248 -14.40 -18.93 1.87
C GLN A 248 -13.13 -18.13 1.48
N VAL A 249 -12.77 -17.09 2.24
CA VAL A 249 -11.56 -16.29 2.00
C VAL A 249 -10.31 -17.11 2.34
N ASN A 250 -10.36 -17.87 3.44
CA ASN A 250 -9.28 -18.77 3.82
C ASN A 250 -9.07 -19.87 2.77
N MET A 251 -10.16 -20.41 2.24
CA MET A 251 -10.12 -21.41 1.15
C MET A 251 -9.57 -20.80 -0.14
N ALA A 252 -9.96 -19.56 -0.48
CA ALA A 252 -9.45 -18.85 -1.65
C ALA A 252 -7.94 -18.55 -1.54
N ILE A 253 -7.46 -18.18 -0.35
CA ILE A 253 -6.02 -17.98 -0.09
C ILE A 253 -5.26 -19.29 -0.27
N TRP A 254 -5.76 -20.41 0.27
CA TRP A 254 -5.14 -21.72 0.09
C TRP A 254 -5.11 -22.14 -1.38
N GLN A 255 -6.19 -21.93 -2.14
CA GLN A 255 -6.23 -22.20 -3.56
C GLN A 255 -5.21 -21.34 -4.32
N LEU A 256 -5.10 -20.06 -3.99
CA LEU A 256 -4.11 -19.16 -4.59
C LEU A 256 -2.67 -19.64 -4.30
N CYS A 257 -2.38 -20.04 -3.06
CA CYS A 257 -1.08 -20.61 -2.69
C CYS A 257 -0.75 -21.87 -3.48
N ILE A 258 -1.73 -22.75 -3.66
CA ILE A 258 -1.57 -23.98 -4.46
C ILE A 258 -1.31 -23.61 -5.93
N VAL A 259 -2.06 -22.68 -6.51
CA VAL A 259 -1.85 -22.20 -7.89
C VAL A 259 -0.47 -21.61 -8.07
N VAL A 260 -0.02 -20.75 -7.15
CA VAL A 260 1.33 -20.17 -7.17
C VAL A 260 2.40 -21.26 -7.07
N LEU A 261 2.22 -22.23 -6.18
CA LEU A 261 3.13 -23.37 -6.01
C LEU A 261 3.22 -24.21 -7.31
N LEU A 262 2.07 -24.53 -7.90
CA LEU A 262 2.01 -25.29 -9.15
C LEU A 262 2.64 -24.54 -10.32
N LEU A 263 2.41 -23.23 -10.40
CA LEU A 263 3.06 -22.36 -11.39
C LEU A 263 4.57 -22.29 -11.17
N ALA A 264 5.03 -22.22 -9.93
CA ALA A 264 6.45 -22.24 -9.60
C ALA A 264 7.11 -23.57 -10.00
N ILE A 265 6.46 -24.71 -9.70
CA ILE A 265 6.92 -26.04 -10.09
C ILE A 265 6.89 -26.20 -11.63
N TRP A 266 5.81 -25.77 -12.28
CA TRP A 266 5.70 -25.82 -13.75
C TRP A 266 6.78 -24.97 -14.44
N ARG A 267 7.05 -23.78 -13.90
CA ARG A 267 8.10 -22.90 -14.41
C ARG A 267 9.49 -23.42 -14.05
N GLY A 268 9.67 -24.04 -12.88
CA GLY A 268 10.91 -24.64 -12.43
C GLY A 268 11.33 -25.85 -13.30
N ARG A 269 10.36 -26.65 -13.77
CA ARG A 269 10.62 -27.75 -14.72
C ARG A 269 11.16 -27.30 -16.08
N ARG A 270 11.00 -26.02 -16.44
CA ARG A 270 11.57 -25.42 -17.67
C ARG A 270 13.00 -24.90 -17.48
N LEU A 271 13.51 -24.88 -16.26
CA LEU A 271 14.94 -24.75 -16.04
C LEU A 271 15.54 -26.11 -16.37
N GLY A 272 16.04 -26.27 -17.60
CA GLY A 272 16.80 -27.45 -18.00
C GLY A 272 17.91 -27.73 -16.99
N PRO A 273 18.51 -28.93 -17.00
CA PRO A 273 19.60 -29.25 -16.10
C PRO A 273 20.62 -28.12 -16.17
N VAL A 274 21.07 -27.66 -14.99
CA VAL A 274 22.19 -26.71 -14.90
C VAL A 274 23.37 -27.46 -15.49
N ILE A 275 23.57 -27.30 -16.80
CA ILE A 275 24.77 -27.77 -17.46
C ILE A 275 25.87 -26.93 -16.85
N ALA A 276 26.68 -27.55 -16.00
CA ALA A 276 27.93 -26.96 -15.60
C ALA A 276 28.70 -26.71 -16.91
N GLU A 277 28.70 -25.47 -17.35
CA GLU A 277 29.50 -25.04 -18.49
C GLU A 277 30.94 -25.39 -18.13
N LYS A 278 31.49 -26.47 -18.73
CA LYS A 278 32.91 -26.72 -18.68
C LYS A 278 33.52 -25.50 -19.38
N LEU A 279 34.02 -24.56 -18.61
CA LEU A 279 34.80 -23.43 -19.11
C LEU A 279 35.87 -24.04 -20.05
N PRO A 280 35.84 -23.77 -21.35
CA PRO A 280 36.86 -24.26 -22.22
C PRO A 280 38.17 -23.59 -21.83
N VAL A 281 39.10 -24.43 -21.38
CA VAL A 281 40.54 -24.15 -21.33
C VAL A 281 40.93 -22.82 -20.68
N ILE A 282 41.54 -22.90 -19.51
CA ILE A 282 42.30 -21.80 -18.94
C ILE A 282 43.45 -21.51 -19.92
N VAL A 283 43.22 -20.57 -20.84
CA VAL A 283 44.27 -20.05 -21.72
C VAL A 283 45.25 -19.29 -20.81
N ARG A 284 46.51 -19.69 -20.77
CA ARG A 284 47.54 -18.97 -20.01
C ARG A 284 47.57 -17.54 -20.53
N ALA A 285 47.69 -16.57 -19.64
CA ALA A 285 47.74 -15.13 -19.99
C ALA A 285 48.84 -14.82 -21.04
N SER A 286 49.89 -15.62 -21.05
CA SER A 286 50.96 -15.57 -22.08
C SER A 286 50.52 -15.84 -23.50
N GLU A 287 49.55 -16.76 -23.71
CA GLU A 287 49.03 -17.09 -25.07
C GLU A 287 48.18 -15.97 -25.66
N THR A 288 47.47 -15.23 -24.78
CA THR A 288 46.65 -14.08 -25.23
C THR A 288 47.54 -12.89 -25.62
N THR A 289 48.63 -12.67 -24.92
CA THR A 289 49.59 -11.61 -25.25
C THR A 289 50.40 -11.95 -26.51
N GLU A 290 50.80 -13.19 -26.67
CA GLU A 290 51.47 -13.67 -27.90
C GLU A 290 50.56 -13.61 -29.11
N GLY A 291 49.31 -14.00 -28.98
CA GLY A 291 48.30 -13.90 -30.04
C GLY A 291 48.03 -12.46 -30.50
N ARG A 292 47.95 -11.50 -29.54
CA ARG A 292 47.87 -10.05 -29.84
C ARG A 292 49.15 -9.52 -30.54
N GLY A 293 50.31 -9.94 -30.08
CA GLY A 293 51.55 -9.55 -30.68
C GLY A 293 51.70 -10.02 -32.14
N ARG A 294 51.27 -11.27 -32.44
CA ARG A 294 51.21 -11.81 -33.82
C ARG A 294 50.20 -11.05 -34.69
N LEU A 295 49.07 -10.65 -34.16
CA LEU A 295 48.06 -9.86 -34.86
C LEU A 295 48.58 -8.47 -35.25
N TYR A 296 49.21 -7.74 -34.30
CA TYR A 296 49.79 -6.43 -34.58
C TYR A 296 50.90 -6.55 -35.63
N ARG A 297 51.74 -7.57 -35.54
CA ARG A 297 52.84 -7.80 -36.50
C ARG A 297 52.30 -8.11 -37.91
N SER A 298 51.28 -8.94 -38.03
CA SER A 298 50.67 -9.32 -39.34
C SER A 298 50.02 -8.13 -40.02
N ARG A 299 49.49 -7.18 -39.29
CA ARG A 299 48.84 -5.97 -39.80
C ARG A 299 49.75 -4.75 -39.89
N ARG A 300 51.03 -4.89 -39.52
CA ARG A 300 52.00 -3.77 -39.42
C ARG A 300 51.48 -2.60 -38.61
N ALA A 301 50.62 -2.84 -37.60
CA ALA A 301 49.97 -1.85 -36.77
C ALA A 301 50.86 -1.45 -35.62
N ARG A 302 52.03 -0.82 -35.91
CA ARG A 302 53.02 -0.38 -34.92
C ARG A 302 52.54 0.79 -34.10
N ASP A 303 51.75 1.67 -34.71
CA ASP A 303 51.07 2.79 -34.09
C ASP A 303 50.16 2.33 -32.95
N LEU A 304 49.24 1.42 -33.19
CA LEU A 304 48.36 0.87 -32.19
C LEU A 304 49.12 0.08 -31.10
N ALA A 305 50.19 -0.63 -31.48
CA ALA A 305 50.99 -1.35 -30.48
C ALA A 305 51.75 -0.37 -29.55
N SER A 306 52.35 0.68 -30.13
CA SER A 306 53.05 1.70 -29.32
C SER A 306 52.11 2.50 -28.43
N GLU A 307 50.92 2.83 -28.88
CA GLU A 307 49.89 3.52 -28.11
C GLU A 307 49.43 2.67 -26.90
N SER A 308 49.09 1.38 -27.14
CA SER A 308 48.72 0.46 -26.05
C SER A 308 49.84 0.26 -25.02
N LEU A 309 51.12 0.20 -25.46
CA LEU A 309 52.24 0.07 -24.54
C LEU A 309 52.47 1.33 -23.70
N ARG A 310 52.37 2.51 -24.30
CA ARG A 310 52.47 3.80 -23.61
C ARG A 310 51.35 4.01 -22.64
N GLU A 311 50.10 3.73 -23.05
CA GLU A 311 48.90 3.84 -22.17
C GLU A 311 49.05 2.94 -20.95
N ALA A 312 49.42 1.68 -21.16
CA ALA A 312 49.61 0.73 -20.07
C ALA A 312 50.77 1.14 -19.12
N ALA A 313 51.88 1.63 -19.67
CA ALA A 313 53.00 2.11 -18.86
C ALA A 313 52.64 3.39 -18.08
N THR A 314 52.02 4.35 -18.75
CA THR A 314 51.53 5.59 -18.09
C THR A 314 50.56 5.27 -16.98
N TYR A 315 49.58 4.41 -17.21
CA TYR A 315 48.62 4.00 -16.20
C TYR A 315 49.28 3.39 -14.96
N ARG A 316 50.28 2.50 -15.13
CA ARG A 316 51.01 1.89 -14.01
C ARG A 316 51.84 2.92 -13.22
N ILE A 317 52.52 3.83 -13.93
CA ILE A 317 53.33 4.87 -13.31
C ILE A 317 52.47 5.87 -12.53
N VAL A 318 51.42 6.39 -13.16
CA VAL A 318 50.49 7.38 -12.55
C VAL A 318 49.87 6.84 -11.28
N ARG A 319 49.33 5.58 -11.33
CA ARG A 319 48.79 4.94 -10.14
C ARG A 319 49.80 4.78 -9.01
N ARG A 320 51.05 4.47 -9.35
CA ARG A 320 52.09 4.29 -8.35
C ARG A 320 52.50 5.59 -7.67
N LEU A 321 52.49 6.70 -8.42
CA LEU A 321 52.75 8.03 -7.92
C LEU A 321 51.55 8.71 -7.25
N GLY A 322 50.39 8.08 -7.23
CA GLY A 322 49.15 8.64 -6.64
C GLY A 322 48.59 9.82 -7.44
N LEU A 323 48.91 9.93 -8.72
CA LEU A 323 48.43 10.99 -9.59
C LEU A 323 47.06 10.64 -10.18
N PRO A 324 46.22 11.63 -10.52
CA PRO A 324 44.97 11.38 -11.23
C PRO A 324 45.22 10.78 -12.62
N VAL A 325 44.50 9.76 -12.99
CA VAL A 325 44.66 9.02 -14.26
C VAL A 325 44.42 9.93 -15.47
N ASP A 326 43.58 10.94 -15.34
CA ASP A 326 43.21 11.91 -16.38
C ASP A 326 44.04 13.21 -16.30
N GLY A 327 45.20 13.16 -15.66
CA GLY A 327 46.09 14.32 -15.53
C GLY A 327 46.65 14.80 -16.89
N ALA A 328 46.80 16.13 -17.06
CA ALA A 328 47.38 16.69 -18.27
C ALA A 328 48.80 16.09 -18.53
N PRO A 329 49.12 15.70 -19.78
CA PRO A 329 50.40 15.07 -20.12
C PRO A 329 51.63 15.82 -19.59
N GLN A 330 51.60 17.13 -19.60
CA GLN A 330 52.70 18.00 -19.11
C GLN A 330 52.90 17.84 -17.59
N VAL A 331 51.82 17.75 -16.82
CA VAL A 331 51.90 17.59 -15.37
C VAL A 331 52.44 16.21 -15.00
N VAL A 332 51.96 15.18 -15.69
CA VAL A 332 52.41 13.79 -15.50
C VAL A 332 53.90 13.69 -15.82
N THR A 333 54.35 14.24 -16.96
CA THR A 333 55.74 14.24 -17.38
C THR A 333 56.64 14.96 -16.41
N ALA A 334 56.27 16.17 -15.99
CA ALA A 334 57.07 16.97 -15.06
C ALA A 334 57.26 16.27 -13.70
N THR A 335 56.15 15.66 -13.18
CA THR A 335 56.19 14.95 -11.89
C THR A 335 57.07 13.71 -11.96
N ILE A 336 56.99 12.94 -13.07
CA ILE A 336 57.84 11.77 -13.26
C ILE A 336 59.29 12.17 -13.40
N ALA A 337 59.58 13.17 -14.25
CA ALA A 337 60.93 13.69 -14.47
C ALA A 337 61.59 14.18 -13.17
N GLN A 338 60.86 14.94 -12.38
CA GLN A 338 61.33 15.41 -11.07
C GLN A 338 61.62 14.25 -10.11
N ARG A 339 60.80 13.22 -10.13
CA ARG A 339 60.94 12.07 -9.23
C ARG A 339 62.19 11.22 -9.53
N ILE A 340 62.50 11.02 -10.81
CA ILE A 340 63.60 10.17 -11.25
C ILE A 340 64.87 10.94 -11.64
N GLY A 341 64.86 12.28 -11.56
CA GLY A 341 65.97 13.13 -11.89
C GLY A 341 66.37 13.16 -13.37
N ARG A 342 65.39 13.07 -14.29
CA ARG A 342 65.58 13.10 -15.74
C ARG A 342 65.00 14.37 -16.35
N ASP A 343 65.46 14.63 -17.61
CA ASP A 343 64.87 15.73 -18.38
C ASP A 343 63.45 15.50 -18.73
N PRO A 344 62.54 16.45 -18.44
CA PRO A 344 61.09 16.33 -18.78
C PRO A 344 60.83 16.07 -20.27
N THR A 345 61.70 16.60 -21.15
CA THR A 345 61.53 16.42 -22.60
C THR A 345 61.80 14.97 -23.03
N GLU A 346 62.77 14.32 -22.42
CA GLU A 346 63.03 12.88 -22.65
C GLU A 346 61.88 12.01 -22.17
N VAL A 347 61.37 12.26 -20.96
CA VAL A 347 60.23 11.52 -20.40
C VAL A 347 58.98 11.73 -21.23
N HIS A 348 58.74 12.95 -21.71
CA HIS A 348 57.66 13.26 -22.61
C HIS A 348 57.76 12.49 -23.93
N HIS A 349 58.95 12.44 -24.52
CA HIS A 349 59.17 11.74 -25.77
C HIS A 349 58.89 10.22 -25.65
N VAL A 350 59.27 9.61 -24.53
CA VAL A 350 59.01 8.18 -24.29
C VAL A 350 57.51 7.90 -24.10
N LEU A 351 56.80 8.71 -23.30
CA LEU A 351 55.41 8.47 -22.97
C LEU A 351 54.43 8.96 -24.04
N PHE A 352 54.72 10.09 -24.67
CA PHE A 352 53.77 10.81 -25.55
C PHE A 352 54.38 11.17 -26.92
N GLY A 353 55.55 10.67 -27.27
CA GLY A 353 56.23 10.96 -28.53
C GLY A 353 55.54 10.31 -29.74
N PRO A 354 56.06 10.55 -30.98
CA PRO A 354 55.49 10.01 -32.20
C PRO A 354 55.54 8.49 -32.25
N ALA A 355 54.73 7.91 -33.12
CA ALA A 355 54.70 6.44 -33.35
C ALA A 355 56.03 5.97 -33.98
N PRO A 356 56.53 4.77 -33.61
CA PRO A 356 57.74 4.18 -34.19
C PRO A 356 57.56 3.83 -35.66
N SER A 357 58.53 4.16 -36.50
CA SER A 357 58.47 3.92 -37.95
C SER A 357 58.83 2.50 -38.33
N ASP A 358 59.58 1.78 -37.51
CA ASP A 358 60.01 0.41 -37.75
C ASP A 358 59.98 -0.48 -36.50
N ASP A 359 60.20 -1.77 -36.66
CA ASP A 359 60.13 -2.76 -35.57
C ASP A 359 61.26 -2.59 -34.57
N GLN A 360 62.42 -2.04 -34.98
CA GLN A 360 63.54 -1.76 -34.10
C GLN A 360 63.21 -0.61 -33.15
N GLN A 361 62.63 0.46 -33.69
CA GLN A 361 62.15 1.60 -32.85
C GLN A 361 61.07 1.20 -31.89
N LEU A 362 60.13 0.30 -32.27
CA LEU A 362 59.11 -0.25 -31.38
C LEU A 362 59.78 -1.03 -30.22
N THR A 363 60.80 -1.86 -30.55
CA THR A 363 61.54 -2.61 -29.54
C THR A 363 62.28 -1.67 -28.57
N ASN A 364 62.94 -0.65 -29.13
CA ASN A 364 63.62 0.38 -28.31
C ASN A 364 62.65 1.14 -27.40
N LEU A 365 61.47 1.50 -27.91
CA LEU A 365 60.40 2.11 -27.11
C LEU A 365 59.99 1.22 -25.92
N THR A 366 59.80 -0.09 -26.15
CA THR A 366 59.47 -1.03 -25.09
C THR A 366 60.52 -1.05 -23.98
N GLN A 367 61.80 -1.11 -24.37
CA GLN A 367 62.92 -1.07 -23.42
C GLN A 367 62.99 0.25 -22.63
N GLN A 368 62.73 1.38 -23.31
CA GLN A 368 62.69 2.68 -22.65
C GLN A 368 61.54 2.79 -21.64
N LEU A 369 60.37 2.28 -21.97
CA LEU A 369 59.22 2.23 -21.07
C LEU A 369 59.52 1.35 -19.84
N ASP A 370 60.13 0.17 -20.04
CA ASP A 370 60.52 -0.73 -18.94
C ASP A 370 61.57 -0.10 -18.00
N VAL A 371 62.55 0.62 -18.57
CA VAL A 371 63.56 1.35 -17.79
C VAL A 371 62.90 2.46 -16.98
N LEU A 372 62.02 3.22 -17.60
CA LEU A 372 61.28 4.32 -16.96
C LEU A 372 60.42 3.80 -15.79
N GLU A 373 59.66 2.70 -16.00
CA GLU A 373 58.86 2.07 -14.95
C GLU A 373 59.74 1.57 -13.78
N ARG A 374 60.88 1.00 -14.08
CA ARG A 374 61.84 0.52 -13.08
C ARG A 374 62.39 1.66 -12.25
N GLN A 375 62.83 2.76 -12.88
CA GLN A 375 63.31 3.93 -12.19
C GLN A 375 62.28 4.57 -11.26
N VAL A 376 61.04 4.69 -11.70
CA VAL A 376 59.95 5.15 -10.84
C VAL A 376 59.63 4.16 -9.71
N ARG A 377 59.95 2.87 -9.88
CA ARG A 377 59.78 1.86 -8.82
C ARG A 377 60.84 2.00 -7.73
N GLU A 378 62.04 2.39 -8.09
CA GLU A 378 63.20 2.46 -7.21
C GLU A 378 63.40 3.86 -6.54
N SER A 379 62.70 4.87 -7.02
CA SER A 379 62.69 6.23 -6.48
C SER A 379 61.57 6.44 -5.45
#